data_007eadb99506d663a7d11c2079f9fe76
#
_entry.id   007eadb99506d663a7d11c2079f9fe76
#
_cell.length_a   1.000
_cell.length_b   1.000
_cell.length_c   1.000
_cell.angle_alpha   90.00
_cell.angle_beta   90.00
_cell.angle_gamma   90.00
#
_symmetry.space_group_name_H-M   'P 1'
#
loop_
_entity.id
_entity.type
_entity.pdbx_description
1 polymer ?
#
loop_
_entity_poly.entity_id
_entity_poly.type
_entity_poly.pdbx_seq_one_letter_code
_entity_poly.pdbx_strand_id
1 'polypeptide(L)' 'VPHQFLFAEILTTLGHINRSAINVLLLRHERSSLPLGKFLVTEGVISQETLDRVLTIQRELQVSMQSLLLKAGLNT' A
#
# COMPACT_ATOMS: atom_id res chain seq x y z
N VAL A 1 -7.91 -8.33 -3.53
CA VAL A 1 -7.41 -7.62 -2.35
C VAL A 1 -7.45 -6.12 -2.62
N PRO A 2 -8.08 -5.33 -1.76
CA PRO A 2 -8.09 -3.87 -1.93
C PRO A 2 -6.68 -3.30 -1.92
N HIS A 3 -6.46 -2.27 -2.72
CA HIS A 3 -5.15 -1.61 -2.83
C HIS A 3 -4.63 -1.09 -1.49
N GLN A 4 -5.53 -0.66 -0.61
CA GLN A 4 -5.16 -0.17 0.71
C GLN A 4 -4.52 -1.25 1.56
N PHE A 5 -5.01 -2.48 1.48
CA PHE A 5 -4.43 -3.59 2.23
C PHE A 5 -3.03 -3.92 1.74
N LEU A 6 -2.83 -3.93 0.44
CA LEU A 6 -1.50 -4.19 -0.12
C LEU A 6 -0.51 -3.11 0.30
N PHE A 7 -0.91 -1.85 0.24
CA PHE A 7 -0.08 -0.74 0.65
C PHE A 7 0.30 -0.86 2.13
N ALA A 8 -0.69 -1.13 2.98
CA ALA A 8 -0.47 -1.28 4.41
C ALA A 8 0.45 -2.47 4.72
N GLU A 9 0.29 -3.58 4.03
CA GLU A 9 1.13 -4.75 4.21
C GLU A 9 2.58 -4.47 3.84
N ILE A 10 2.82 -3.74 2.76
CA ILE A 10 4.18 -3.38 2.34
C ILE A 10 4.82 -2.51 3.41
N LEU A 11 4.12 -1.50 3.91
CA LEU A 11 4.65 -0.62 4.95
C LEU A 11 4.98 -1.38 6.22
N THR A 12 4.12 -2.30 6.63
CA THR A 12 4.31 -3.11 7.82
C THR A 12 5.50 -4.06 7.65
N THR A 13 5.57 -4.70 6.50
CA THR A 13 6.64 -5.65 6.18
C THR A 13 8.01 -4.97 6.15
N LEU A 14 8.08 -3.75 5.63
CA LEU A 14 9.33 -3.00 5.58
C LEU A 14 9.70 -2.38 6.93
N GLY A 15 8.83 -2.48 7.92
CA GLY A 15 9.12 -2.00 9.26
C GLY A 15 8.95 -0.50 9.46
N HIS A 16 8.30 0.18 8.51
CA HIS A 16 8.08 1.63 8.63
C HIS A 16 6.99 1.98 9.63
N ILE A 17 6.08 1.04 9.90
CA ILE A 17 4.95 1.26 10.78
C ILE A 17 4.50 -0.08 11.35
N ASN A 18 4.02 -0.09 12.60
CA ASN A 18 3.51 -1.33 13.17
C ASN A 18 2.03 -1.52 12.85
N ARG A 19 1.54 -2.74 13.04
CA ARG A 19 0.19 -3.12 12.64
C ARG A 19 -0.88 -2.37 13.44
N SER A 20 -0.63 -2.12 14.72
CA SER A 20 -1.57 -1.37 15.56
C SER A 20 -1.72 0.06 15.08
N ALA A 21 -0.61 0.70 14.74
CA ALA A 21 -0.61 2.07 14.25
C ALA A 21 -1.32 2.18 12.90
N ILE A 22 -1.08 1.21 12.00
CA ILE A 22 -1.71 1.25 10.68
C ILE A 22 -3.23 1.11 10.79
N ASN A 23 -3.73 0.28 11.70
CA ASN A 23 -5.16 0.12 11.91
C ASN A 23 -5.82 1.42 12.35
N VAL A 24 -5.20 2.16 13.28
CA VAL A 24 -5.71 3.45 13.73
C VAL A 24 -5.71 4.45 12.57
N LEU A 25 -4.64 4.47 11.80
CA LEU A 25 -4.51 5.40 10.67
C LEU A 25 -5.51 5.11 9.58
N LEU A 26 -5.81 3.84 9.32
CA LEU A 26 -6.82 3.47 8.34
C LEU A 26 -8.20 3.96 8.75
N LEU A 27 -8.54 3.86 10.05
CA LEU A 27 -9.80 4.38 10.56
C LEU A 27 -9.89 5.89 10.41
N ARG A 28 -8.80 6.60 10.68
CA ARG A 28 -8.76 8.05 10.50
C ARG A 28 -8.85 8.42 9.02
N HIS A 29 -8.24 7.63 8.15
CA HIS A 29 -8.27 7.86 6.71
C HIS A 29 -9.68 7.76 6.13
N GLU A 30 -10.55 6.94 6.70
CA GLU A 30 -11.92 6.82 6.23
C GLU A 30 -12.66 8.15 6.25
N ARG A 31 -12.26 9.07 7.12
CA ARG A 31 -12.86 10.39 7.24
C ARG A 31 -12.14 11.43 6.40
N SER A 32 -11.10 11.03 5.69
CA SER A 32 -10.29 11.92 4.87
C SER A 32 -10.65 11.76 3.39
N SER A 33 -10.56 12.84 2.64
CA SER A 33 -10.72 12.79 1.19
C SER A 33 -9.42 12.52 0.45
N LEU A 34 -8.30 12.41 1.17
CA LEU A 34 -6.99 12.19 0.57
C LEU A 34 -6.76 10.72 0.25
N PRO A 35 -5.98 10.40 -0.81
CA PRO A 35 -5.48 9.04 -0.99
C PRO A 35 -4.66 8.61 0.22
N LEU A 36 -4.65 7.31 0.52
CA LEU A 36 -4.00 6.79 1.72
C LEU A 36 -2.52 7.20 1.82
N GLY A 37 -1.76 7.06 0.75
CA GLY A 37 -0.34 7.42 0.76
C GLY A 37 -0.13 8.88 1.09
N LYS A 38 -0.88 9.75 0.45
CA LYS A 38 -0.79 11.18 0.69
C LYS A 38 -1.22 11.53 2.11
N PHE A 39 -2.23 10.85 2.62
CA PHE A 39 -2.69 11.02 3.99
C PHE A 39 -1.56 10.72 4.97
N LEU A 40 -0.86 9.60 4.79
CA LEU A 40 0.24 9.20 5.67
C LEU A 40 1.41 10.19 5.63
N VAL A 41 1.73 10.73 4.47
CA VAL A 41 2.77 11.76 4.35
C VAL A 41 2.35 13.04 5.07
N THR A 42 1.10 13.46 4.89
CA THR A 42 0.57 14.66 5.53
C THR A 42 0.57 14.54 7.04
N GLU A 43 0.27 13.34 7.57
CA GLU A 43 0.29 13.08 9.00
C GLU A 43 1.71 12.93 9.56
N GLY A 44 2.72 12.91 8.69
CA GLY A 44 4.11 12.77 9.11
C GLY A 44 4.50 11.37 9.50
N VAL A 45 3.71 10.36 9.12
CA VAL A 45 3.98 8.96 9.44
C VAL A 45 5.10 8.41 8.57
N ILE A 46 5.11 8.78 7.30
CA ILE A 46 6.15 8.37 6.34
C ILE A 46 6.59 9.58 5.54
N SER A 47 7.79 9.50 4.96
CA SER A 47 8.28 10.54 4.07
C SER A 47 7.77 10.33 2.65
N GLN A 48 7.87 11.37 1.83
CA GLN A 48 7.51 11.27 0.42
C GLN A 48 8.37 10.22 -0.30
N GLU A 49 9.65 10.16 0.07
CA GLU A 49 10.57 9.16 -0.49
C GLU A 49 10.10 7.74 -0.17
N THR A 50 9.69 7.50 1.07
CA THR A 50 9.15 6.20 1.47
C THR A 50 7.88 5.88 0.70
N LEU A 51 6.99 6.86 0.53
CA LEU A 51 5.77 6.66 -0.25
C LEU A 51 6.09 6.26 -1.68
N ASP A 52 7.03 6.96 -2.33
CA ASP A 52 7.41 6.65 -3.70
C ASP A 52 7.95 5.22 -3.82
N ARG A 53 8.75 4.80 -2.86
CA ARG A 53 9.31 3.45 -2.82
C ARG A 53 8.21 2.39 -2.68
N VAL A 54 7.28 2.61 -1.77
CA VAL A 54 6.19 1.67 -1.53
C VAL A 54 5.29 1.57 -2.77
N LEU A 55 4.99 2.68 -3.42
CA LEU A 55 4.19 2.69 -4.63
C LEU A 55 4.88 1.93 -5.77
N THR A 56 6.20 2.04 -5.88
CA THR A 56 6.97 1.30 -6.86
C THR A 56 6.87 -0.21 -6.61
N ILE A 57 7.04 -0.63 -5.35
CA ILE A 57 6.92 -2.04 -4.97
C ILE A 57 5.52 -2.56 -5.28
N GLN A 58 4.51 -1.79 -4.92
CA GLN A 58 3.13 -2.17 -5.16
C GLN A 58 2.85 -2.37 -6.65
N ARG A 59 3.36 -1.47 -7.49
CA ARG A 59 3.20 -1.59 -8.94
C ARG A 59 3.88 -2.84 -9.48
N GLU A 60 5.09 -3.12 -9.02
CA GLU A 60 5.83 -4.30 -9.46
C GLU A 60 5.12 -5.59 -9.05
N LEU A 61 4.57 -5.66 -7.84
CA LEU A 61 3.82 -6.82 -7.39
C LEU A 61 2.56 -7.04 -8.22
N GLN A 62 1.85 -5.98 -8.57
CA GLN A 62 0.66 -6.08 -9.40
C GLN A 62 0.99 -6.61 -10.79
N VAL A 63 2.07 -6.13 -11.40
CA VAL A 63 2.51 -6.60 -12.71
C VAL A 63 2.90 -8.07 -12.65
N SER A 64 3.63 -8.47 -11.61
CA SER A 64 4.05 -9.86 -11.43
C SER A 64 2.85 -10.79 -11.31
N MET A 65 1.83 -10.40 -10.54
CA MET A 65 0.62 -11.20 -10.38
C MET A 65 -0.12 -11.34 -11.70
N GLN A 66 -0.23 -10.28 -12.47
CA GLN A 66 -0.87 -10.34 -13.80
C GLN A 66 -0.12 -11.29 -14.73
N SER A 67 1.21 -11.21 -14.73
CA SER A 67 2.04 -12.11 -15.55
C SER A 67 1.82 -13.56 -15.18
N LEU A 68 1.75 -13.88 -13.89
CA LEU A 68 1.51 -15.24 -13.42
C LEU A 68 0.15 -15.76 -13.86
N LEU A 69 -0.87 -14.92 -13.76
CA LEU A 69 -2.22 -15.29 -14.16
C LEU A 69 -2.29 -15.57 -15.66
N LEU A 70 -1.63 -14.77 -16.46
CA LEU A 70 -1.58 -14.97 -17.92
C LEU A 70 -0.86 -16.25 -18.27
N LYS A 71 0.29 -16.53 -17.63
CA LYS A 71 1.06 -17.73 -17.88
C LYS A 71 0.31 -18.99 -17.47
N ALA A 72 -0.46 -18.89 -16.40
CA ALA A 72 -1.25 -20.03 -15.92
C ALA A 72 -2.52 -20.25 -16.73
N GLY A 73 -2.84 -19.38 -17.67
CA GLY A 73 -4.03 -19.49 -18.49
C GLY A 73 -5.32 -19.23 -17.75
N LEU A 74 -5.24 -18.53 -16.63
CA LEU A 74 -6.42 -18.25 -15.81
C LEU A 74 -7.19 -17.04 -16.29
N ASN A 75 -6.63 -16.29 -17.20
CA ASN A 75 -7.25 -15.10 -17.75
C ASN A 75 -7.99 -15.44 -19.04
N THR A 76 -9.17 -15.92 -18.91
CA THR A 76 -9.99 -16.28 -20.08
C THR A 76 -11.22 -15.41 -20.19
#